data_82b693996976e6c01f5972b8ec283d2b
#
_entry.id   82b693996976e6c01f5972b8ec283d2b
#
_cell.length_a   1.000
_cell.length_b   1.000
_cell.length_c   1.000
_cell.angle_alpha   90.00
_cell.angle_beta   90.00
_cell.angle_gamma   90.00
#
_symmetry.space_group_name_H-M   'P 1'
#
loop_
_entity.id
_entity.type
_entity.pdbx_description
1 polymer ?
#
loop_
_entity_poly.entity_id
_entity_poly.type
_entity_poly.pdbx_seq_one_letter_code
_entity_poly.pdbx_strand_id
1 'polypeptide(L)'
;GNKYKKGYMGFDLSGTGVGMFFDYITIHETGHEWFGNSVTSMDIADMWIHEGFTTYSETVFIECIKGYDDAMKYINGQAKNVRNDKPIIGQYGVNNEGSGDMYYKGSLLLNTLRHIIADDEKWWKMLYDYSETFKKKVITSDTVIDYFNKASGTDLTPIFRQYLYSNQ
;
A
#
# COMPACT_ATOMS: atom_id res chain seq x y z
N GLY A 1 -2.12 -12.01 28.63
CA GLY A 1 -2.63 -12.03 27.28
C GLY A 1 -2.96 -10.63 26.82
N ASN A 2 -2.36 -10.19 25.73
CA ASN A 2 -2.75 -8.93 25.11
C ASN A 2 -4.21 -9.06 24.67
N LYS A 3 -5.08 -8.23 25.22
CA LYS A 3 -6.46 -8.13 24.75
C LYS A 3 -6.37 -7.47 23.36
N TYR A 4 -6.88 -8.13 22.35
CA TYR A 4 -7.07 -7.53 21.03
C TYR A 4 -7.81 -6.20 21.18
N LYS A 5 -7.21 -5.15 20.65
CA LYS A 5 -7.84 -3.84 20.62
C LYS A 5 -8.23 -3.54 19.18
N LYS A 6 -9.50 -3.26 18.97
CA LYS A 6 -10.00 -2.76 17.69
C LYS A 6 -9.28 -1.46 17.31
N GLY A 7 -9.06 -1.25 16.02
CA GLY A 7 -8.25 -0.16 15.54
C GLY A 7 -6.77 -0.32 15.88
N TYR A 8 -6.01 0.74 15.73
CA TYR A 8 -4.62 0.80 16.17
C TYR A 8 -4.56 1.12 17.66
N MET A 9 -4.37 0.10 18.48
CA MET A 9 -4.35 0.22 19.96
C MET A 9 -5.57 0.94 20.57
N GLY A 10 -6.73 0.84 19.92
CA GLY A 10 -7.97 1.49 20.34
C GLY A 10 -8.27 2.82 19.62
N PHE A 11 -7.46 3.20 18.64
CA PHE A 11 -7.66 4.41 17.83
C PHE A 11 -8.00 4.05 16.38
N ASP A 12 -8.88 4.83 15.76
CA ASP A 12 -9.18 4.73 14.35
C ASP A 12 -8.26 5.65 13.55
N LEU A 13 -7.27 5.07 12.86
CA LEU A 13 -6.33 5.81 12.04
C LEU A 13 -7.01 6.49 10.83
N SER A 14 -8.13 5.96 10.35
CA SER A 14 -8.91 6.59 9.28
C SER A 14 -9.79 7.75 9.79
N GLY A 15 -10.18 7.73 11.06
CA GLY A 15 -11.09 8.70 11.67
C GLY A 15 -12.52 8.63 11.14
N THR A 16 -12.89 7.52 10.46
CA THR A 16 -14.21 7.33 9.84
C THR A 16 -15.13 6.41 10.66
N GLY A 17 -14.62 5.79 11.71
CA GLY A 17 -15.27 4.74 12.47
C GLY A 17 -15.02 3.34 11.88
N VAL A 18 -14.70 3.23 10.60
CA VAL A 18 -14.49 1.93 9.92
C VAL A 18 -13.29 1.19 10.50
N GLY A 19 -12.19 1.89 10.80
CA GLY A 19 -10.99 1.29 11.37
C GLY A 19 -11.20 0.60 12.73
N MET A 20 -12.33 0.84 13.40
CA MET A 20 -12.66 0.20 14.68
C MET A 20 -13.31 -1.20 14.53
N PHE A 21 -13.52 -1.71 13.32
CA PHE A 21 -14.11 -3.03 13.12
C PHE A 21 -13.12 -4.18 13.27
N PHE A 22 -11.84 -3.93 13.14
CA PHE A 22 -10.79 -4.96 13.16
C PHE A 22 -9.61 -4.55 14.03
N ASP A 23 -8.74 -5.51 14.34
CA ASP A 23 -7.45 -5.25 14.95
C ASP A 23 -6.47 -4.86 13.83
N TYR A 24 -6.12 -3.57 13.80
CA TYR A 24 -5.23 -3.00 12.78
C TYR A 24 -3.89 -3.75 12.71
N ILE A 25 -3.22 -3.92 13.86
CA ILE A 25 -1.88 -4.53 13.91
C ILE A 25 -1.93 -5.95 13.35
N THR A 26 -2.92 -6.74 13.75
CA THR A 26 -3.03 -8.13 13.28
C THR A 26 -3.20 -8.20 11.76
N ILE A 27 -4.04 -7.37 11.16
CA ILE A 27 -4.28 -7.38 9.71
C ILE A 27 -3.07 -6.84 8.96
N HIS A 28 -2.49 -5.73 9.42
CA HIS A 28 -1.30 -5.13 8.84
C HIS A 28 -0.12 -6.12 8.84
N GLU A 29 0.25 -6.65 10.00
CA GLU A 29 1.37 -7.58 10.13
C GLU A 29 1.14 -8.89 9.34
N THR A 30 -0.11 -9.34 9.21
CA THR A 30 -0.43 -10.49 8.36
C THR A 30 -0.17 -10.18 6.88
N GLY A 31 -0.42 -8.95 6.42
CA GLY A 31 -0.14 -8.50 5.06
C GLY A 31 1.34 -8.59 4.70
N HIS A 32 2.23 -8.43 5.67
CA HIS A 32 3.68 -8.56 5.47
C HIS A 32 4.14 -9.97 5.08
N GLU A 33 3.31 -11.01 5.26
CA GLU A 33 3.62 -12.34 4.72
C GLU A 33 3.68 -12.35 3.18
N TRP A 34 2.89 -11.48 2.53
CA TRP A 34 2.93 -11.28 1.08
C TRP A 34 3.89 -10.15 0.69
N PHE A 35 3.80 -9.00 1.36
CA PHE A 35 4.53 -7.77 1.01
C PHE A 35 5.57 -7.45 2.09
N GLY A 36 6.76 -7.99 1.92
CA GLY A 36 7.87 -7.98 2.88
C GLY A 36 8.57 -9.32 2.92
N ASN A 37 7.87 -10.37 3.37
CA ASN A 37 8.46 -11.72 3.50
C ASN A 37 8.49 -12.47 2.17
N SER A 38 7.49 -12.32 1.31
CA SER A 38 7.43 -13.02 0.01
C SER A 38 7.93 -12.13 -1.13
N VAL A 39 7.42 -10.91 -1.25
CA VAL A 39 7.90 -9.90 -2.19
C VAL A 39 8.70 -8.88 -1.40
N THR A 40 10.01 -8.84 -1.58
CA THR A 40 10.93 -8.08 -0.73
C THR A 40 11.59 -6.94 -1.52
N SER A 41 11.75 -5.77 -0.91
CA SER A 41 12.52 -4.68 -1.50
C SER A 41 14.02 -4.96 -1.49
N MET A 42 14.74 -4.54 -2.54
CA MET A 42 16.19 -4.70 -2.64
C MET A 42 16.93 -3.75 -1.69
N ASP A 43 16.38 -2.58 -1.46
CA ASP A 43 16.96 -1.54 -0.62
C ASP A 43 15.88 -0.99 0.30
N ILE A 44 16.28 -0.52 1.49
CA ILE A 44 15.36 0.14 2.43
C ILE A 44 14.76 1.43 1.84
N ALA A 45 15.40 2.02 0.83
CA ALA A 45 14.85 3.14 0.08
C ALA A 45 13.51 2.82 -0.59
N ASP A 46 13.25 1.55 -0.91
CA ASP A 46 12.01 1.04 -1.53
C ASP A 46 11.02 0.47 -0.50
N MET A 47 11.10 0.86 0.77
CA MET A 47 10.28 0.27 1.85
C MET A 47 8.77 0.41 1.61
N TRP A 48 8.33 1.34 0.76
CA TRP A 48 6.92 1.46 0.37
C TRP A 48 6.37 0.19 -0.30
N ILE A 49 7.25 -0.65 -0.89
CA ILE A 49 6.87 -1.96 -1.45
C ILE A 49 6.34 -2.88 -0.36
N HIS A 50 6.89 -2.76 0.85
CA HIS A 50 6.36 -3.47 2.01
C HIS A 50 5.15 -2.72 2.58
N GLU A 51 5.35 -1.51 3.03
CA GLU A 51 4.40 -0.77 3.85
C GLU A 51 3.18 -0.27 3.08
N GLY A 52 3.38 0.21 1.86
CA GLY A 52 2.29 0.72 1.02
C GLY A 52 1.33 -0.39 0.59
N PHE A 53 1.85 -1.54 0.14
CA PHE A 53 1.02 -2.69 -0.21
C PHE A 53 0.36 -3.32 1.02
N THR A 54 1.06 -3.40 2.13
CA THR A 54 0.49 -3.92 3.37
C THR A 54 -0.62 -3.01 3.92
N THR A 55 -0.42 -1.69 3.91
CA THR A 55 -1.48 -0.73 4.28
C THR A 55 -2.68 -0.83 3.32
N TYR A 56 -2.45 -1.05 2.02
CA TYR A 56 -3.54 -1.29 1.07
C TYR A 56 -4.29 -2.59 1.36
N SER A 57 -3.61 -3.62 1.88
CA SER A 57 -4.24 -4.88 2.27
C SER A 57 -5.30 -4.71 3.37
N GLU A 58 -5.16 -3.71 4.24
CA GLU A 58 -6.20 -3.36 5.22
C GLU A 58 -7.49 -2.93 4.52
N THR A 59 -7.37 -2.10 3.47
CA THR A 59 -8.50 -1.66 2.65
C THR A 59 -9.15 -2.84 1.92
N VAL A 60 -8.35 -3.74 1.37
CA VAL A 60 -8.83 -4.98 0.73
C VAL A 60 -9.58 -5.84 1.74
N PHE A 61 -9.05 -6.01 2.95
CA PHE A 61 -9.72 -6.75 4.03
C PHE A 61 -11.08 -6.13 4.37
N ILE A 62 -11.15 -4.80 4.50
CA ILE A 62 -12.40 -4.09 4.78
C ILE A 62 -13.39 -4.29 3.64
N GLU A 63 -12.94 -4.20 2.39
CA GLU A 63 -13.80 -4.44 1.22
C GLU A 63 -14.43 -5.84 1.24
N CYS A 64 -13.64 -6.86 1.59
CA CYS A 64 -14.13 -8.24 1.70
C CYS A 64 -15.19 -8.44 2.80
N ILE A 65 -15.07 -7.74 3.93
CA ILE A 65 -15.96 -7.98 5.09
C ILE A 65 -17.08 -6.96 5.24
N LYS A 66 -16.94 -5.76 4.67
CA LYS A 66 -17.86 -4.63 4.81
C LYS A 66 -18.35 -4.06 3.50
N GLY A 67 -17.70 -4.39 2.40
CA GLY A 67 -18.01 -3.89 1.08
C GLY A 67 -17.22 -2.63 0.68
N TYR A 68 -17.37 -2.28 -0.58
CA TYR A 68 -16.61 -1.23 -1.27
C TYR A 68 -16.74 0.14 -0.60
N ASP A 69 -17.96 0.55 -0.22
CA ASP A 69 -18.20 1.89 0.34
C ASP A 69 -17.44 2.12 1.65
N ASP A 70 -17.40 1.12 2.55
CA ASP A 70 -16.66 1.23 3.79
C ASP A 70 -15.14 1.17 3.53
N ALA A 71 -14.68 0.38 2.57
CA ALA A 71 -13.28 0.37 2.16
C ALA A 71 -12.84 1.74 1.62
N MET A 72 -13.66 2.38 0.78
CA MET A 72 -13.36 3.72 0.26
C MET A 72 -13.40 4.79 1.35
N LYS A 73 -14.32 4.71 2.31
CA LYS A 73 -14.29 5.60 3.49
C LYS A 73 -13.00 5.45 4.27
N TYR A 74 -12.57 4.21 4.51
CA TYR A 74 -11.36 3.91 5.28
C TYR A 74 -10.12 4.49 4.61
N ILE A 75 -9.86 4.14 3.34
CA ILE A 75 -8.65 4.59 2.65
C ILE A 75 -8.63 6.10 2.43
N ASN A 76 -9.75 6.70 2.05
CA ASN A 76 -9.83 8.15 1.88
C ASN A 76 -9.68 8.89 3.22
N GLY A 77 -10.19 8.31 4.31
CA GLY A 77 -9.98 8.85 5.65
C GLY A 77 -8.52 8.86 6.10
N GLN A 78 -7.68 7.99 5.53
CA GLN A 78 -6.24 7.97 5.81
C GLN A 78 -5.47 9.10 5.12
N ALA A 79 -6.04 9.75 4.11
CA ALA A 79 -5.36 10.84 3.37
C ALA A 79 -4.91 11.99 4.28
N LYS A 80 -5.61 12.26 5.37
CA LYS A 80 -5.23 13.27 6.39
C LYS A 80 -3.92 12.96 7.10
N ASN A 81 -3.44 11.71 7.05
CA ASN A 81 -2.20 11.28 7.69
C ASN A 81 -0.98 11.48 6.78
N VAL A 82 -1.18 11.81 5.51
CA VAL A 82 -0.11 12.13 4.56
C VAL A 82 0.49 13.49 4.88
N ARG A 83 1.80 13.55 5.03
CA ARG A 83 2.55 14.75 5.43
C ARG A 83 3.16 15.50 4.26
N ASN A 84 3.52 14.79 3.20
CA ASN A 84 4.28 15.32 2.05
C ASN A 84 5.56 16.09 2.48
N ASP A 85 6.22 15.60 3.53
CA ASP A 85 7.43 16.25 4.09
C ASP A 85 8.67 16.01 3.21
N LYS A 86 8.77 14.87 2.58
CA LYS A 86 9.84 14.47 1.66
C LYS A 86 9.36 13.31 0.77
N PRO A 87 10.11 12.96 -0.30
CA PRO A 87 9.77 11.80 -1.12
C PRO A 87 9.65 10.50 -0.32
N ILE A 88 8.77 9.62 -0.77
CA ILE A 88 8.63 8.27 -0.20
C ILE A 88 9.89 7.44 -0.44
N ILE A 89 10.45 7.55 -1.66
CA ILE A 89 11.69 6.85 -2.00
C ILE A 89 12.85 7.49 -1.24
N GLY A 90 13.58 6.65 -0.52
CA GLY A 90 14.80 7.05 0.18
C GLY A 90 16.03 7.14 -0.73
N GLN A 91 17.17 7.37 -0.12
CA GLN A 91 18.45 7.32 -0.83
C GLN A 91 18.99 5.89 -0.83
N TYR A 92 19.25 5.36 -2.03
CA TYR A 92 19.80 4.02 -2.19
C TYR A 92 21.25 3.89 -1.70
N GLY A 93 21.59 2.70 -1.25
CA GLY A 93 22.95 2.35 -0.83
C GLY A 93 23.36 2.92 0.54
N VAL A 94 22.44 3.55 1.23
CA VAL A 94 22.60 4.03 2.62
C VAL A 94 21.35 3.66 3.42
N ASN A 95 21.44 3.68 4.74
CA ASN A 95 20.30 3.34 5.60
C ASN A 95 19.30 4.52 5.67
N ASN A 96 18.51 4.72 4.59
CA ASN A 96 17.55 5.80 4.45
C ASN A 96 16.26 5.32 3.76
N GLU A 97 15.19 5.16 4.54
CA GLU A 97 13.88 4.66 4.09
C GLU A 97 12.95 5.73 3.46
N GLY A 98 13.38 6.98 3.37
CA GLY A 98 12.53 8.06 2.86
C GLY A 98 11.47 8.53 3.86
N SER A 99 10.31 8.99 3.34
CA SER A 99 9.21 9.49 4.17
C SER A 99 8.38 8.37 4.78
N GLY A 100 7.91 8.58 6.02
CA GLY A 100 6.87 7.77 6.63
C GLY A 100 5.52 7.78 5.88
N ASP A 101 5.38 8.62 4.86
CA ASP A 101 4.23 8.58 3.94
C ASP A 101 4.18 7.31 3.09
N MET A 102 5.21 6.46 3.15
CA MET A 102 5.22 5.14 2.51
C MET A 102 4.00 4.28 2.87
N TYR A 103 3.43 4.44 4.07
CA TYR A 103 2.21 3.78 4.50
C TYR A 103 0.99 4.34 3.77
N TYR A 104 0.56 5.53 4.13
CA TYR A 104 -0.72 6.09 3.70
C TYR A 104 -0.68 6.58 2.25
N LYS A 105 0.34 7.33 1.85
CA LYS A 105 0.48 7.80 0.46
C LYS A 105 0.79 6.62 -0.48
N GLY A 106 1.55 5.61 -0.02
CA GLY A 106 1.77 4.36 -0.77
C GLY A 106 0.47 3.58 -1.00
N SER A 107 -0.37 3.44 0.02
CA SER A 107 -1.69 2.81 -0.11
C SER A 107 -2.62 3.61 -1.03
N LEU A 108 -2.65 4.94 -0.89
CA LEU A 108 -3.44 5.82 -1.75
C LEU A 108 -2.99 5.77 -3.22
N LEU A 109 -1.68 5.60 -3.49
CA LEU A 109 -1.17 5.34 -4.82
C LEU A 109 -1.84 4.10 -5.44
N LEU A 110 -1.83 2.97 -4.74
CA LEU A 110 -2.45 1.74 -5.24
C LEU A 110 -3.94 1.91 -5.51
N ASN A 111 -4.65 2.59 -4.62
CA ASN A 111 -6.07 2.91 -4.84
C ASN A 111 -6.28 3.84 -6.05
N THR A 112 -5.40 4.82 -6.25
CA THR A 112 -5.43 5.70 -7.43
C THR A 112 -5.22 4.90 -8.72
N LEU A 113 -4.26 3.96 -8.73
CA LEU A 113 -4.03 3.09 -9.89
C LEU A 113 -5.26 2.24 -10.21
N ARG A 114 -5.92 1.67 -9.19
CA ARG A 114 -7.19 0.94 -9.37
C ARG A 114 -8.24 1.78 -10.08
N HIS A 115 -8.42 3.03 -9.66
CA HIS A 115 -9.40 3.94 -10.26
C HIS A 115 -9.02 4.39 -11.68
N ILE A 116 -7.73 4.56 -11.97
CA ILE A 116 -7.26 4.85 -13.33
C ILE A 116 -7.50 3.66 -14.26
N ILE A 117 -7.27 2.44 -13.81
CA ILE A 117 -7.52 1.21 -14.57
C ILE A 117 -9.03 1.02 -14.79
N ALA A 118 -9.87 1.43 -13.83
CA ALA A 118 -11.33 1.42 -13.89
C ALA A 118 -11.93 0.06 -14.31
N ASP A 119 -11.27 -1.03 -13.95
CA ASP A 119 -11.65 -2.43 -14.20
C ASP A 119 -11.21 -3.26 -12.99
N ASP A 120 -12.16 -3.55 -12.11
CA ASP A 120 -11.88 -4.25 -10.85
C ASP A 120 -11.42 -5.69 -11.07
N GLU A 121 -11.97 -6.40 -12.04
CA GLU A 121 -11.56 -7.78 -12.34
C GLU A 121 -10.09 -7.80 -12.77
N LYS A 122 -9.73 -6.89 -13.66
CA LYS A 122 -8.35 -6.70 -14.11
C LYS A 122 -7.44 -6.28 -12.94
N TRP A 123 -7.88 -5.36 -12.08
CA TRP A 123 -7.12 -4.92 -10.91
C TRP A 123 -6.78 -6.06 -9.96
N TRP A 124 -7.78 -6.85 -9.58
CA TRP A 124 -7.57 -7.97 -8.66
C TRP A 124 -6.68 -9.04 -9.26
N LYS A 125 -6.86 -9.31 -10.56
CA LYS A 125 -5.96 -10.22 -11.27
C LYS A 125 -4.53 -9.70 -11.29
N MET A 126 -4.32 -8.42 -11.53
CA MET A 126 -2.99 -7.80 -11.53
C MET A 126 -2.32 -7.93 -10.16
N LEU A 127 -3.02 -7.67 -9.06
CA LEU A 127 -2.46 -7.82 -7.72
C LEU A 127 -2.10 -9.27 -7.40
N TYR A 128 -2.96 -10.20 -7.77
CA TYR A 128 -2.69 -11.63 -7.62
C TYR A 128 -1.45 -12.05 -8.43
N ASP A 129 -1.43 -11.72 -9.71
CA ASP A 129 -0.31 -12.05 -10.60
C ASP A 129 1.00 -11.37 -10.15
N TYR A 130 0.94 -10.16 -9.59
CA TYR A 130 2.08 -9.48 -8.98
C TYR A 130 2.67 -10.31 -7.84
N SER A 131 1.85 -10.73 -6.90
CA SER A 131 2.31 -11.52 -5.77
C SER A 131 2.90 -12.86 -6.21
N GLU A 132 2.32 -13.55 -7.18
CA GLU A 132 2.84 -14.81 -7.71
C GLU A 132 4.12 -14.63 -8.56
N THR A 133 4.16 -13.57 -9.38
CA THR A 133 5.33 -13.28 -10.24
C THR A 133 6.58 -12.98 -9.42
N PHE A 134 6.42 -12.25 -8.32
CA PHE A 134 7.53 -11.82 -7.48
C PHE A 134 7.67 -12.60 -6.18
N LYS A 135 6.94 -13.67 -6.02
CA LYS A 135 7.01 -14.59 -4.89
C LYS A 135 8.46 -15.03 -4.62
N LYS A 136 8.93 -14.79 -3.40
CA LYS A 136 10.29 -15.09 -2.95
C LYS A 136 11.38 -14.38 -3.77
N LYS A 137 11.08 -13.21 -4.28
CA LYS A 137 12.03 -12.38 -5.04
C LYS A 137 12.30 -11.07 -4.32
N VAL A 138 13.48 -10.54 -4.60
CA VAL A 138 13.90 -9.20 -4.21
C VAL A 138 13.75 -8.29 -5.42
N ILE A 139 13.03 -7.17 -5.26
CA ILE A 139 12.66 -6.26 -6.34
C ILE A 139 12.91 -4.79 -5.97
N THR A 140 12.83 -3.91 -6.96
CA THR A 140 12.94 -2.45 -6.80
C THR A 140 11.64 -1.75 -7.18
N SER A 141 11.51 -0.46 -6.87
CA SER A 141 10.40 0.37 -7.34
C SER A 141 10.26 0.36 -8.86
N ASP A 142 11.37 0.40 -9.60
CA ASP A 142 11.33 0.32 -11.07
C ASP A 142 10.71 -1.00 -11.55
N THR A 143 11.04 -2.11 -10.88
CA THR A 143 10.42 -3.42 -11.18
C THR A 143 8.90 -3.37 -11.00
N VAL A 144 8.42 -2.71 -9.92
CA VAL A 144 6.98 -2.55 -9.67
C VAL A 144 6.33 -1.70 -10.77
N ILE A 145 6.93 -0.56 -11.12
CA ILE A 145 6.43 0.36 -12.15
C ILE A 145 6.32 -0.35 -13.49
N ASP A 146 7.36 -1.05 -13.91
CA ASP A 146 7.40 -1.81 -15.16
C ASP A 146 6.32 -2.90 -15.19
N TYR A 147 6.14 -3.61 -14.06
CA TYR A 147 5.08 -4.61 -13.96
C TYR A 147 3.70 -4.01 -14.16
N PHE A 148 3.36 -2.94 -13.43
CA PHE A 148 2.04 -2.32 -13.50
C PHE A 148 1.78 -1.68 -14.87
N ASN A 149 2.77 -1.05 -15.49
CA ASN A 149 2.68 -0.53 -16.86
C ASN A 149 2.32 -1.66 -17.85
N LYS A 150 3.08 -2.75 -17.79
CA LYS A 150 2.88 -3.89 -18.69
C LYS A 150 1.54 -4.58 -18.46
N ALA A 151 1.17 -4.84 -17.21
CA ALA A 151 -0.06 -5.56 -16.86
C ALA A 151 -1.31 -4.72 -17.15
N SER A 152 -1.26 -3.41 -16.92
CA SER A 152 -2.38 -2.51 -17.23
C SER A 152 -2.50 -2.20 -18.72
N GLY A 153 -1.39 -2.22 -19.47
CA GLY A 153 -1.32 -1.72 -20.85
C GLY A 153 -1.39 -0.18 -20.93
N THR A 154 -1.16 0.51 -19.82
CA THR A 154 -1.20 1.97 -19.69
C THR A 154 0.11 2.45 -19.08
N ASP A 155 0.65 3.58 -19.54
CA ASP A 155 1.80 4.20 -18.88
C ASP A 155 1.37 4.88 -17.58
N LEU A 156 1.59 4.20 -16.47
CA LEU A 156 1.31 4.68 -15.12
C LEU A 156 2.53 5.38 -14.48
N THR A 157 3.67 5.43 -15.19
CA THR A 157 4.92 6.03 -14.70
C THR A 157 4.75 7.44 -14.15
N PRO A 158 3.98 8.35 -14.79
CA PRO A 158 3.78 9.70 -14.25
C PRO A 158 3.11 9.69 -12.87
N ILE A 159 2.15 8.79 -12.64
CA ILE A 159 1.46 8.66 -11.35
C ILE A 159 2.40 8.11 -10.29
N PHE A 160 3.13 7.04 -10.61
CA PHE A 160 4.15 6.53 -9.69
C PHE A 160 5.16 7.60 -9.31
N ARG A 161 5.67 8.37 -10.27
CA ARG A 161 6.63 9.44 -10.01
C ARG A 161 6.07 10.53 -9.12
N GLN A 162 4.83 10.95 -9.36
CA GLN A 162 4.16 11.95 -8.53
C GLN A 162 4.04 11.51 -7.08
N TYR A 163 3.64 10.25 -6.83
CA TYR A 163 3.45 9.74 -5.49
C TYR A 163 4.76 9.40 -4.78
N LEU A 164 5.71 8.78 -5.47
CA LEU A 164 6.90 8.22 -4.83
C LEU A 164 8.07 9.20 -4.73
N TYR A 165 8.24 10.05 -5.74
CA TYR A 165 9.43 10.91 -5.87
C TYR A 165 9.14 12.40 -5.65
N SER A 166 7.87 12.78 -5.50
CA SER A 166 7.48 14.16 -5.25
C SER A 166 6.83 14.31 -3.87
N ASN A 167 7.02 15.48 -3.29
CA ASN A 167 6.37 15.95 -2.07
C ASN A 167 5.35 17.09 -2.34
N GLN A 168 4.89 17.19 -3.59
CA GLN A 168 3.87 18.15 -4.02
C GLN A 168 2.52 17.48 -4.23
#